data_e3938e10d3f95949cffe5b9035ef1dc0
#
_entry.id   e3938e10d3f95949cffe5b9035ef1dc0
#
_cell.length_a   1.000
_cell.length_b   1.000
_cell.length_c   1.000
_cell.angle_alpha   90.00
_cell.angle_beta   90.00
_cell.angle_gamma   90.00
#
_symmetry.space_group_name_H-M   'P 1'
#
loop_
_entity.id
_entity.type
_entity.pdbx_description
1 polymer ?
#
loop_
_entity_poly.entity_id
_entity_poly.type
_entity_poly.pdbx_seq_one_letter_code
_entity_poly.pdbx_strand_id
1 'polypeptide(L)'
;MPPKGYLVANIRVTDMEKFKEFQGMAGPAIAKYGGKVLAKGPGAERLEGSVTGVVMMIEFESKEAASTFYNSEEYQAAKAVREQCSDTDLMIIEGMAE
;
A
#
# COMPACT_ATOMS: atom_id res chain seq x y z
N MET A 1 -6.19 -22.19 9.21
CA MET A 1 -5.37 -20.93 9.15
C MET A 1 -6.29 -19.74 8.94
N PRO A 2 -6.12 -18.65 9.69
CA PRO A 2 -6.90 -17.46 9.40
C PRO A 2 -6.55 -16.90 8.03
N PRO A 3 -7.49 -16.29 7.33
CA PRO A 3 -7.18 -15.69 6.04
C PRO A 3 -6.24 -14.51 6.18
N LYS A 4 -5.41 -14.31 5.17
CA LYS A 4 -4.50 -13.19 5.10
C LYS A 4 -5.26 -11.89 4.85
N GLY A 5 -4.62 -10.76 5.14
CA GLY A 5 -5.14 -9.45 4.77
C GLY A 5 -4.25 -8.83 3.70
N TYR A 6 -4.86 -8.15 2.75
CA TYR A 6 -4.12 -7.52 1.66
C TYR A 6 -4.44 -6.04 1.59
N LEU A 7 -3.39 -5.24 1.50
CA LEU A 7 -3.53 -3.82 1.21
C LEU A 7 -3.23 -3.65 -0.27
N VAL A 8 -4.16 -3.06 -0.99
CA VAL A 8 -4.03 -2.85 -2.43
C VAL A 8 -4.18 -1.36 -2.71
N ALA A 9 -3.22 -0.81 -3.43
CA ALA A 9 -3.23 0.62 -3.73
C ALA A 9 -2.93 0.89 -5.20
N ASN A 10 -3.53 1.96 -5.72
CA ASN A 10 -3.15 2.56 -7.00
C ASN A 10 -2.76 4.00 -6.68
N ILE A 11 -1.53 4.36 -6.98
CA ILE A 11 -0.95 5.64 -6.59
C ILE A 11 -0.54 6.43 -7.83
N ARG A 12 -1.22 7.56 -8.07
CA ARG A 12 -0.88 8.45 -9.18
C ARG A 12 0.04 9.54 -8.65
N VAL A 13 1.33 9.44 -8.97
CA VAL A 13 2.37 10.30 -8.42
C VAL A 13 2.42 11.62 -9.20
N THR A 14 2.39 12.75 -8.47
CA THR A 14 2.50 14.09 -9.08
C THR A 14 3.85 14.74 -8.79
N ASP A 15 4.58 14.27 -7.76
CA ASP A 15 5.92 14.75 -7.41
C ASP A 15 6.76 13.53 -7.02
N MET A 16 7.61 13.09 -7.93
CA MET A 16 8.40 11.86 -7.75
C MET A 16 9.44 11.99 -6.65
N GLU A 17 10.04 13.16 -6.45
CA GLU A 17 11.04 13.32 -5.39
C GLU A 17 10.41 13.17 -4.01
N LYS A 18 9.26 13.77 -3.82
CA LYS A 18 8.52 13.66 -2.56
C LYS A 18 7.99 12.23 -2.37
N PHE A 19 7.63 11.58 -3.46
CA PHE A 19 7.19 10.19 -3.40
C PHE A 19 8.31 9.27 -2.91
N LYS A 20 9.55 9.54 -3.27
CA LYS A 20 10.70 8.78 -2.75
C LYS A 20 10.85 8.94 -1.24
N GLU A 21 10.55 10.12 -0.71
CA GLU A 21 10.51 10.35 0.73
C GLU A 21 9.45 9.46 1.38
N PHE A 22 8.25 9.41 0.80
CA PHE A 22 7.19 8.52 1.26
C PHE A 22 7.66 7.06 1.26
N GLN A 23 8.30 6.61 0.18
CA GLN A 23 8.78 5.23 0.08
C GLN A 23 9.80 4.91 1.18
N GLY A 24 10.69 5.86 1.49
CA GLY A 24 11.68 5.70 2.56
C GLY A 24 11.06 5.61 3.95
N MET A 25 9.86 6.15 4.14
CA MET A 25 9.13 6.04 5.39
C MET A 25 8.25 4.80 5.46
N ALA A 26 7.60 4.47 4.34
CA ALA A 26 6.66 3.35 4.28
C ALA A 26 7.36 1.99 4.38
N GLY A 27 8.52 1.85 3.74
CA GLY A 27 9.25 0.57 3.73
C GLY A 27 9.53 0.02 5.13
N PRO A 28 10.18 0.81 6.01
CA PRO A 28 10.43 0.35 7.39
C PRO A 28 9.14 0.07 8.17
N ALA A 29 8.09 0.86 7.94
CA ALA A 29 6.81 0.64 8.62
C ALA A 29 6.17 -0.68 8.18
N ILE A 30 6.22 -0.98 6.89
CA ILE A 30 5.72 -2.26 6.36
C ILE A 30 6.44 -3.42 7.03
N ALA A 31 7.76 -3.36 7.11
CA ALA A 31 8.57 -4.41 7.74
C ALA A 31 8.23 -4.56 9.21
N LYS A 32 8.11 -3.44 9.93
CA LYS A 32 7.80 -3.44 11.37
C LYS A 32 6.49 -4.15 11.68
N TYR A 33 5.49 -3.99 10.83
CA TYR A 33 4.15 -4.57 11.06
C TYR A 33 3.95 -5.89 10.33
N GLY A 34 5.02 -6.50 9.84
CA GLY A 34 4.96 -7.82 9.26
C GLY A 34 4.38 -7.89 7.85
N GLY A 35 4.38 -6.79 7.14
CA GLY A 35 3.90 -6.75 5.76
C GLY A 35 4.92 -7.33 4.79
N LYS A 36 4.41 -7.97 3.74
CA LYS A 36 5.23 -8.53 2.67
C LYS A 36 4.73 -7.95 1.35
N VAL A 37 5.59 -7.20 0.66
CA VAL A 37 5.23 -6.66 -0.65
C VAL A 37 5.20 -7.80 -1.67
N LEU A 38 4.04 -8.06 -2.24
CA LEU A 38 3.86 -9.13 -3.22
C LEU A 38 4.04 -8.63 -4.65
N ALA A 39 3.60 -7.43 -4.92
CA ALA A 39 3.70 -6.84 -6.24
C ALA A 39 3.79 -5.32 -6.10
N LYS A 40 4.57 -4.69 -6.95
CA LYS A 40 4.77 -3.25 -6.94
C LYS A 40 5.31 -2.81 -8.28
N GLY A 41 4.72 -1.76 -8.82
CA GLY A 41 5.31 -1.15 -10.00
C GLY A 41 4.31 -0.42 -10.88
N PRO A 42 4.84 0.38 -11.82
CA PRO A 42 4.01 1.13 -12.77
C PRO A 42 3.58 0.30 -13.98
N GLY A 43 4.08 -0.93 -14.11
CA GLY A 43 3.90 -1.75 -15.31
C GLY A 43 2.64 -2.59 -15.34
N ALA A 44 1.60 -2.25 -14.58
CA ALA A 44 0.37 -3.02 -14.60
C ALA A 44 -0.27 -2.97 -16.00
N GLU A 45 -0.64 -4.13 -16.53
CA GLU A 45 -1.36 -4.23 -17.78
C GLU A 45 -2.84 -3.94 -17.52
N ARG A 46 -3.32 -2.81 -18.06
CA ARG A 46 -4.70 -2.37 -17.83
C ARG A 46 -5.58 -2.92 -18.94
N LEU A 47 -6.42 -3.87 -18.60
CA LEU A 47 -7.28 -4.54 -19.57
C LEU A 47 -8.66 -3.89 -19.68
N GLU A 48 -9.15 -3.34 -18.58
CA GLU A 48 -10.46 -2.65 -18.54
C GLU A 48 -10.41 -1.52 -17.51
N GLY A 49 -11.23 -0.53 -17.72
CA GLY A 49 -11.35 0.60 -16.80
C GLY A 49 -10.33 1.69 -17.07
N SER A 50 -10.39 2.73 -16.25
CA SER A 50 -9.57 3.93 -16.42
C SER A 50 -8.62 4.20 -15.23
N VAL A 51 -8.51 3.26 -14.30
CA VAL A 51 -7.62 3.43 -13.14
C VAL A 51 -6.17 3.39 -13.60
N THR A 52 -5.37 4.33 -13.11
CA THR A 52 -3.95 4.45 -13.47
C THR A 52 -3.08 4.55 -12.22
N GLY A 53 -1.76 4.55 -12.42
CA GLY A 53 -0.79 4.77 -11.36
C GLY A 53 0.05 3.55 -11.04
N VAL A 54 0.86 3.69 -10.01
CA VAL A 54 1.67 2.59 -9.48
C VAL A 54 0.77 1.68 -8.67
N VAL A 55 0.83 0.39 -8.96
CA VAL A 55 0.08 -0.61 -8.18
C VAL A 55 0.99 -1.14 -7.08
N MET A 56 0.43 -1.29 -5.88
CA MET A 56 1.14 -1.92 -4.77
C MET A 56 0.21 -2.91 -4.09
N MET A 57 0.71 -4.12 -3.83
CA MET A 57 -0.02 -5.15 -3.11
C MET A 57 0.84 -5.67 -1.97
N ILE A 58 0.34 -5.57 -0.75
CA ILE A 58 1.07 -5.96 0.46
C ILE A 58 0.23 -6.99 1.22
N GLU A 59 0.85 -8.10 1.58
CA GLU A 59 0.22 -9.14 2.39
C GLU A 59 0.54 -8.95 3.86
N PHE A 60 -0.48 -9.06 4.69
CA PHE A 60 -0.34 -9.10 6.15
C PHE A 60 -0.94 -10.39 6.68
N GLU A 61 -0.60 -10.75 7.89
CA GLU A 61 -1.06 -12.00 8.50
C GLU A 61 -2.58 -12.10 8.58
N SER A 62 -3.27 -10.95 8.71
CA SER A 62 -4.73 -10.88 8.76
C SER A 62 -5.18 -9.50 8.29
N LYS A 63 -6.48 -9.36 8.07
CA LYS A 63 -7.08 -8.07 7.75
C LYS A 63 -6.86 -7.08 8.92
N GLU A 64 -6.95 -7.56 10.14
CA GLU A 64 -6.73 -6.75 11.35
C GLU A 64 -5.29 -6.26 11.42
N ALA A 65 -4.32 -7.11 11.05
CA ALA A 65 -2.91 -6.72 11.00
C ALA A 65 -2.68 -5.63 9.95
N ALA A 66 -3.33 -5.74 8.80
CA ALA A 66 -3.25 -4.70 7.76
C ALA A 66 -3.82 -3.38 8.26
N SER A 67 -4.96 -3.42 8.97
CA SER A 67 -5.57 -2.22 9.56
C SER A 67 -4.67 -1.60 10.63
N THR A 68 -4.05 -2.44 11.45
CA THR A 68 -3.11 -1.97 12.49
C THR A 68 -1.93 -1.23 11.85
N PHE A 69 -1.39 -1.78 10.76
CA PHE A 69 -0.34 -1.11 10.01
C PHE A 69 -0.82 0.23 9.47
N TYR A 70 -1.98 0.25 8.81
CA TYR A 70 -2.50 1.47 8.20
C TYR A 70 -2.71 2.58 9.23
N ASN A 71 -3.20 2.23 10.40
CA ASN A 71 -3.51 3.20 11.47
C ASN A 71 -2.33 3.49 12.39
N SER A 72 -1.16 2.90 12.13
CA SER A 72 0.04 3.14 12.94
C SER A 72 0.54 4.58 12.78
N GLU A 73 1.22 5.08 13.80
CA GLU A 73 1.84 6.41 13.74
C GLU A 73 2.83 6.50 12.58
N GLU A 74 3.60 5.44 12.38
CA GLU A 74 4.61 5.39 11.32
C GLU A 74 3.97 5.51 9.94
N TYR A 75 2.90 4.76 9.68
CA TYR A 75 2.27 4.84 8.37
C TYR A 75 1.50 6.14 8.18
N GLN A 76 0.83 6.63 9.22
CA GLN A 76 0.09 7.89 9.12
C GLN A 76 1.05 9.06 8.82
N ALA A 77 2.26 9.05 9.37
CA ALA A 77 3.29 10.03 9.02
C ALA A 77 3.69 9.92 7.54
N ALA A 78 3.90 8.69 7.06
CA ALA A 78 4.21 8.44 5.65
C ALA A 78 3.06 8.87 4.74
N LYS A 79 1.84 8.55 5.13
CA LYS A 79 0.62 8.93 4.39
C LYS A 79 0.52 10.44 4.21
N ALA A 80 0.86 11.22 5.23
CA ALA A 80 0.82 12.67 5.14
C ALA A 80 1.75 13.18 4.03
N VAL A 81 2.91 12.56 3.86
CA VAL A 81 3.83 12.88 2.76
C VAL A 81 3.22 12.44 1.42
N ARG A 82 2.68 11.22 1.37
CA ARG A 82 2.06 10.68 0.14
C ARG A 82 0.94 11.57 -0.37
N GLU A 83 0.11 12.10 0.53
CA GLU A 83 -1.02 12.95 0.16
C GLU A 83 -0.58 14.27 -0.49
N GLN A 84 0.65 14.71 -0.21
CA GLN A 84 1.20 15.94 -0.80
C GLN A 84 1.75 15.71 -2.22
N CYS A 85 1.98 14.47 -2.63
CA CYS A 85 2.66 14.17 -3.88
C CYS A 85 1.93 13.15 -4.76
N SER A 86 0.70 12.80 -4.40
CA SER A 86 -0.03 11.80 -5.17
C SER A 86 -1.52 11.86 -4.91
N ASP A 87 -2.25 11.22 -5.84
CA ASP A 87 -3.65 10.91 -5.69
C ASP A 87 -3.73 9.38 -5.61
N THR A 88 -4.37 8.85 -4.57
CA THR A 88 -4.30 7.43 -4.25
C THR A 88 -5.66 6.83 -3.98
N ASP A 89 -5.90 5.65 -4.57
CA ASP A 89 -6.99 4.75 -4.17
C ASP A 89 -6.36 3.60 -3.40
N LEU A 90 -6.84 3.34 -2.19
CA LEU A 90 -6.26 2.32 -1.32
C LEU A 90 -7.37 1.55 -0.61
N MET A 91 -7.22 0.24 -0.54
CA MET A 91 -8.19 -0.62 0.11
C MET A 91 -7.51 -1.76 0.84
N ILE A 92 -8.20 -2.30 1.83
CA ILE A 92 -7.79 -3.51 2.52
C ILE A 92 -8.87 -4.55 2.26
N ILE A 93 -8.46 -5.74 1.85
CA ILE A 93 -9.38 -6.84 1.57
C ILE A 93 -8.87 -8.10 2.25
N GLU A 94 -9.80 -8.89 2.79
CA GLU A 94 -9.46 -10.17 3.39
C GLU A 94 -9.30 -11.23 2.31
N GLY A 95 -8.26 -12.03 2.44
CA GLY A 95 -8.03 -13.14 1.54
C GLY A 95 -9.03 -14.25 1.75
N MET A 96 -9.06 -15.19 0.83
CA MET A 96 -9.94 -16.35 0.95
C MET A 96 -9.43 -17.28 2.05
N ALA A 97 -10.34 -17.83 2.83
CA ALA A 97 -10.00 -18.85 3.82
C ALA A 97 -9.57 -20.13 3.10
N GLU A 98 -8.57 -20.79 3.65
CA GLU A 98 -8.07 -22.05 3.11
C GLU A 98 -8.66 -23.25 3.86
#